data_02ab6bb92a715e1b228bfc20e3223108
#
_entry.id   02ab6bb92a715e1b228bfc20e3223108
#
_cell.length_a   1.000
_cell.length_b   1.000
_cell.length_c   1.000
_cell.angle_alpha   90.00
_cell.angle_beta   90.00
_cell.angle_gamma   90.00
#
_symmetry.space_group_name_H-M   'P 1'
#
loop_
_entity.id
_entity.type
_entity.pdbx_description
1 polymer ?
#
loop_
_entity_poly.entity_id
_entity_poly.type
_entity_poly.pdbx_seq_one_letter_code
_entity_poly.pdbx_strand_id
1 'polypeptide(L)'
;ALAELAARVCEPLEMGYCPNAGLPVFREKLAGFLAAQQQAPVRAGHVVVTCGAAGALTSFFRAVLEPGDEVMCPAPYFVEYGAYCGHFGGVLKPVPARTPEFQPDLEAMAAAVTERTRVILINSPNNPSGCVYTRETLGRLAELLEKVNAARRRPLFLVSDEPYRFLAYDGVEVPPVLNLSPYALALGSFSKSLSLAGERVGYIVANPAMPDVGILINAVTMTGRTLGFVNSPVLGQRLAMALLGEGVDVAVYDRRRRAMAEVLSAAGIEFAMPRGAFYFFPKAPCGDDQGFVRELLAHNILAVPGTGFGYPGHFRLTFCV
;
A
#
# COMPACT_ATOMS: atom_id res chain seq x y z
N ALA A 1 10.43 25.28 9.34
CA ALA A 1 9.09 24.68 9.39
C ALA A 1 9.06 23.39 10.23
N LEU A 2 9.76 22.29 9.83
CA LEU A 2 9.70 21.02 10.57
C LEU A 2 10.26 21.12 11.99
N ALA A 3 11.37 21.86 12.20
CA ALA A 3 11.96 22.11 13.51
C ALA A 3 11.07 22.98 14.39
N GLU A 4 10.41 23.98 13.85
CA GLU A 4 9.44 24.82 14.55
C GLU A 4 8.18 24.03 14.93
N LEU A 5 7.71 23.16 14.04
CA LEU A 5 6.60 22.26 14.32
C LEU A 5 6.99 21.24 15.41
N ALA A 6 8.17 20.67 15.36
CA ALA A 6 8.67 19.75 16.37
C ALA A 6 8.78 20.45 17.75
N ALA A 7 9.27 21.67 17.80
CA ALA A 7 9.34 22.47 19.04
C ALA A 7 7.94 22.75 19.63
N ARG A 8 6.92 22.98 18.81
CA ARG A 8 5.54 23.24 19.24
C ARG A 8 4.76 21.96 19.60
N VAL A 9 5.22 20.80 19.15
CA VAL A 9 4.56 19.49 19.32
C VAL A 9 5.05 18.78 20.59
N CYS A 10 6.23 19.16 21.11
CA CYS A 10 6.85 18.58 22.29
C CYS A 10 6.53 19.34 23.57
N GLU A 11 5.28 19.30 24.03
CA GLU A 11 5.00 19.63 25.40
C GLU A 11 5.33 18.44 26.31
N PRO A 12 6.15 18.62 27.37
CA PRO A 12 6.74 17.51 28.14
C PRO A 12 5.72 16.50 28.73
N LEU A 13 4.51 16.97 29.03
CA LEU A 13 3.46 16.18 29.68
C LEU A 13 2.68 15.25 28.73
N GLU A 14 2.90 15.34 27.40
CA GLU A 14 2.10 14.64 26.41
C GLU A 14 2.84 13.55 25.62
N MET A 15 4.02 13.14 26.08
CA MET A 15 4.85 12.09 25.43
C MET A 15 4.61 10.70 26.01
N GLY A 16 3.60 10.52 26.86
CA GLY A 16 3.22 9.24 27.43
C GLY A 16 2.56 8.29 26.41
N TYR A 17 2.22 7.09 26.89
CA TYR A 17 1.45 6.14 26.06
C TYR A 17 0.11 6.76 25.64
N CYS A 18 -0.24 6.56 24.38
CA CYS A 18 -1.56 6.88 23.86
C CYS A 18 -2.45 5.63 23.76
N PRO A 19 -3.76 5.77 23.51
CA PRO A 19 -4.60 4.64 23.18
C PRO A 19 -4.03 3.81 22.02
N ASN A 20 -4.17 2.48 22.08
CA ASN A 20 -3.54 1.58 21.11
C ASN A 20 -3.97 1.82 19.66
N ALA A 21 -5.19 2.35 19.46
CA ALA A 21 -5.67 2.74 18.13
C ALA A 21 -5.10 4.07 17.62
N GLY A 22 -4.30 4.78 18.43
CA GLY A 22 -3.73 6.10 18.16
C GLY A 22 -4.39 7.23 18.92
N LEU A 23 -3.80 8.42 18.86
CA LEU A 23 -4.30 9.64 19.50
C LEU A 23 -5.72 9.96 18.99
N PRO A 24 -6.72 10.15 19.87
CA PRO A 24 -8.11 10.39 19.46
C PRO A 24 -8.25 11.58 18.52
N VAL A 25 -7.63 12.72 18.84
CA VAL A 25 -7.67 13.92 17.99
C VAL A 25 -7.05 13.69 16.61
N PHE A 26 -5.96 12.91 16.53
CA PHE A 26 -5.36 12.57 15.25
C PHE A 26 -6.29 11.64 14.45
N ARG A 27 -6.89 10.64 15.08
CA ARG A 27 -7.84 9.73 14.41
C ARG A 27 -9.06 10.48 13.85
N GLU A 28 -9.57 11.49 14.55
CA GLU A 28 -10.68 12.33 14.06
C GLU A 28 -10.28 13.14 12.84
N LYS A 29 -9.13 13.84 12.88
CA LYS A 29 -8.62 14.60 11.73
C LYS A 29 -8.32 13.69 10.54
N LEU A 30 -7.67 12.55 10.79
CA LEU A 30 -7.33 11.57 9.76
C LEU A 30 -8.60 10.96 9.15
N ALA A 31 -9.62 10.69 9.94
CA ALA A 31 -10.90 10.20 9.45
C ALA A 31 -11.57 11.20 8.48
N GLY A 32 -11.57 12.47 8.80
CA GLY A 32 -12.07 13.53 7.91
C GLY A 32 -11.29 13.61 6.59
N PHE A 33 -9.96 13.53 6.66
CA PHE A 33 -9.09 13.49 5.48
C PHE A 33 -9.38 12.25 4.61
N LEU A 34 -9.48 11.07 5.23
CA LEU A 34 -9.76 9.81 4.53
C LEU A 34 -11.19 9.75 3.98
N ALA A 35 -12.16 10.36 4.67
CA ALA A 35 -13.53 10.43 4.17
C ALA A 35 -13.61 11.16 2.82
N ALA A 36 -12.90 12.28 2.68
CA ALA A 36 -12.80 13.00 1.42
C ALA A 36 -12.03 12.20 0.36
N GLN A 37 -10.88 11.62 0.72
CA GLN A 37 -10.01 10.89 -0.20
C GLN A 37 -10.65 9.59 -0.71
N GLN A 38 -11.35 8.86 0.16
CA GLN A 38 -11.95 7.55 -0.14
C GLN A 38 -13.44 7.65 -0.52
N GLN A 39 -14.00 8.86 -0.53
CA GLN A 39 -15.41 9.12 -0.87
C GLN A 39 -16.38 8.22 -0.05
N ALA A 40 -16.09 8.06 1.25
CA ALA A 40 -16.85 7.20 2.16
C ALA A 40 -17.03 7.93 3.51
N PRO A 41 -18.13 7.71 4.27
CA PRO A 41 -18.43 8.43 5.51
C PRO A 41 -17.58 7.93 6.70
N VAL A 42 -16.25 7.97 6.56
CA VAL A 42 -15.27 7.50 7.55
C VAL A 42 -15.36 8.36 8.82
N ARG A 43 -15.28 7.71 9.98
CA ARG A 43 -15.18 8.30 11.31
C ARG A 43 -13.98 7.72 12.05
N ALA A 44 -13.56 8.35 13.14
CA ALA A 44 -12.44 7.88 13.96
C ALA A 44 -12.56 6.41 14.38
N GLY A 45 -13.77 5.91 14.63
CA GLY A 45 -14.03 4.51 14.95
C GLY A 45 -13.68 3.49 13.86
N HIS A 46 -13.47 3.95 12.61
CA HIS A 46 -13.11 3.10 11.47
C HIS A 46 -11.61 3.11 11.17
N VAL A 47 -10.80 3.87 11.95
CA VAL A 47 -9.37 4.09 11.69
C VAL A 47 -8.53 3.57 12.84
N VAL A 48 -7.43 2.88 12.54
CA VAL A 48 -6.35 2.56 13.48
C VAL A 48 -5.06 3.18 12.97
N VAL A 49 -4.38 3.95 13.82
CA VAL A 49 -3.04 4.47 13.55
C VAL A 49 -2.03 3.38 13.89
N THR A 50 -1.08 3.14 13.00
CA THR A 50 -0.19 1.98 13.06
C THR A 50 1.29 2.36 12.89
N CYS A 51 2.20 1.44 13.18
CA CYS A 51 3.63 1.61 12.91
C CYS A 51 3.95 1.48 11.41
N GLY A 52 3.54 2.49 10.63
CA GLY A 52 3.61 2.49 9.16
C GLY A 52 2.60 1.53 8.52
N ALA A 53 2.59 1.47 7.20
CA ALA A 53 1.74 0.54 6.44
C ALA A 53 2.09 -0.93 6.71
N ALA A 54 3.37 -1.24 6.95
CA ALA A 54 3.81 -2.58 7.34
C ALA A 54 3.13 -3.06 8.63
N GLY A 55 3.12 -2.21 9.67
CA GLY A 55 2.43 -2.50 10.93
C GLY A 55 0.92 -2.64 10.75
N ALA A 56 0.31 -1.85 9.85
CA ALA A 56 -1.11 -1.97 9.50
C ALA A 56 -1.42 -3.35 8.89
N LEU A 57 -0.67 -3.73 7.86
CA LEU A 57 -0.87 -4.98 7.14
C LEU A 57 -0.62 -6.21 8.04
N THR A 58 0.47 -6.19 8.81
CA THR A 58 0.83 -7.27 9.74
C THR A 58 -0.25 -7.44 10.82
N SER A 59 -0.73 -6.34 11.40
CA SER A 59 -1.81 -6.38 12.40
C SER A 59 -3.12 -6.90 11.82
N PHE A 60 -3.46 -6.48 10.59
CA PHE A 60 -4.64 -6.97 9.89
C PHE A 60 -4.52 -8.48 9.58
N PHE A 61 -3.41 -8.94 9.03
CA PHE A 61 -3.20 -10.36 8.75
C PHE A 61 -3.30 -11.22 10.02
N ARG A 62 -2.70 -10.76 11.12
CA ARG A 62 -2.83 -11.47 12.41
C ARG A 62 -4.28 -11.55 12.91
N ALA A 63 -5.10 -10.54 12.58
CA ALA A 63 -6.50 -10.50 12.99
C ALA A 63 -7.41 -11.42 12.16
N VAL A 64 -7.10 -11.66 10.87
CA VAL A 64 -8.05 -12.30 9.94
C VAL A 64 -7.61 -13.63 9.36
N LEU A 65 -6.28 -13.92 9.34
CA LEU A 65 -5.75 -15.14 8.74
C LEU A 65 -5.72 -16.30 9.73
N GLU A 66 -6.08 -17.47 9.22
CA GLU A 66 -5.83 -18.78 9.81
C GLU A 66 -4.76 -19.52 8.99
N PRO A 67 -4.06 -20.50 9.57
CA PRO A 67 -3.09 -21.30 8.84
C PRO A 67 -3.68 -21.91 7.55
N GLY A 68 -3.01 -21.66 6.41
CA GLY A 68 -3.44 -22.10 5.08
C GLY A 68 -4.41 -21.15 4.37
N ASP A 69 -4.82 -20.03 4.98
CA ASP A 69 -5.56 -18.99 4.28
C ASP A 69 -4.68 -18.34 3.20
N GLU A 70 -5.28 -18.02 2.05
CA GLU A 70 -4.58 -17.42 0.93
C GLU A 70 -4.74 -15.90 0.90
N VAL A 71 -3.63 -15.21 0.65
CA VAL A 71 -3.59 -13.78 0.32
C VAL A 71 -3.25 -13.67 -1.16
N MET A 72 -4.23 -13.36 -1.97
CA MET A 72 -4.07 -13.18 -3.42
C MET A 72 -3.61 -11.75 -3.72
N CYS A 73 -2.63 -11.59 -4.61
CA CYS A 73 -2.22 -10.28 -5.09
C CYS A 73 -1.84 -10.31 -6.59
N PRO A 74 -2.06 -9.21 -7.33
CA PRO A 74 -1.47 -9.05 -8.66
C PRO A 74 0.06 -9.02 -8.57
N ALA A 75 0.75 -9.73 -9.46
CA ALA A 75 2.20 -9.65 -9.63
C ALA A 75 2.54 -8.75 -10.84
N PRO A 76 3.55 -7.87 -10.75
CA PRO A 76 4.53 -7.76 -9.67
C PRO A 76 3.94 -7.14 -8.39
N TYR A 77 4.42 -7.61 -7.23
CA TYR A 77 3.94 -7.21 -5.91
C TYR A 77 5.11 -6.76 -5.01
N PHE A 78 4.79 -6.06 -3.91
CA PHE A 78 5.81 -5.65 -2.94
C PHE A 78 6.41 -6.85 -2.21
N VAL A 79 7.74 -6.96 -2.24
CA VAL A 79 8.51 -8.16 -1.86
C VAL A 79 8.19 -8.74 -0.48
N GLU A 80 7.78 -7.90 0.48
CA GLU A 80 7.57 -8.31 1.86
C GLU A 80 6.17 -8.91 2.12
N TYR A 81 5.23 -8.85 1.17
CA TYR A 81 3.88 -9.39 1.37
C TYR A 81 3.87 -10.87 1.74
N GLY A 82 4.75 -11.66 1.11
CA GLY A 82 4.89 -13.07 1.40
C GLY A 82 5.33 -13.34 2.84
N ALA A 83 6.30 -12.56 3.34
CA ALA A 83 6.75 -12.66 4.72
C ALA A 83 5.63 -12.25 5.70
N TYR A 84 4.93 -11.13 5.43
CA TYR A 84 3.89 -10.63 6.33
C TYR A 84 2.73 -11.61 6.50
N CYS A 85 2.24 -12.24 5.44
CA CYS A 85 1.19 -13.26 5.57
C CYS A 85 1.73 -14.59 6.11
N GLY A 86 2.94 -14.98 5.70
CA GLY A 86 3.60 -16.22 6.12
C GLY A 86 3.86 -16.30 7.64
N HIS A 87 4.11 -15.16 8.30
CA HIS A 87 4.27 -15.11 9.77
C HIS A 87 3.04 -15.65 10.53
N PHE A 88 1.88 -15.69 9.91
CA PHE A 88 0.63 -16.16 10.49
C PHE A 88 0.10 -17.43 9.83
N GLY A 89 0.96 -18.14 9.09
CA GLY A 89 0.58 -19.35 8.39
C GLY A 89 -0.22 -19.12 7.11
N GLY A 90 -0.37 -17.87 6.67
CA GLY A 90 -0.99 -17.53 5.40
C GLY A 90 -0.08 -17.83 4.21
N VAL A 91 -0.66 -18.02 3.04
CA VAL A 91 0.04 -18.31 1.79
C VAL A 91 -0.18 -17.17 0.81
N LEU A 92 0.91 -16.53 0.36
CA LEU A 92 0.82 -15.55 -0.72
C LEU A 92 0.52 -16.26 -2.04
N LYS A 93 -0.48 -15.78 -2.77
CA LYS A 93 -0.93 -16.33 -4.05
C LYS A 93 -0.86 -15.24 -5.13
N PRO A 94 0.31 -15.06 -5.77
CA PRO A 94 0.44 -14.08 -6.83
C PRO A 94 -0.30 -14.52 -8.09
N VAL A 95 -0.93 -13.56 -8.76
CA VAL A 95 -1.55 -13.73 -10.09
C VAL A 95 -0.88 -12.73 -11.03
N PRO A 96 -0.27 -13.16 -12.15
CA PRO A 96 0.40 -12.26 -13.08
C PRO A 96 -0.54 -11.17 -13.60
N ALA A 97 -0.07 -9.93 -13.60
CA ALA A 97 -0.78 -8.82 -14.19
C ALA A 97 -0.67 -8.82 -15.72
N ARG A 98 -1.56 -8.12 -16.38
CA ARG A 98 -1.54 -7.94 -17.85
C ARG A 98 -0.49 -6.90 -18.25
N THR A 99 0.42 -7.29 -19.11
CA THR A 99 1.42 -6.39 -19.71
C THR A 99 0.88 -5.71 -20.95
N PRO A 100 1.46 -4.54 -21.35
CA PRO A 100 2.58 -3.84 -20.70
C PRO A 100 2.19 -2.97 -19.51
N GLU A 101 0.91 -2.69 -19.27
CA GLU A 101 0.44 -1.69 -18.29
C GLU A 101 0.41 -2.20 -16.85
N PHE A 102 0.61 -3.50 -16.63
CA PHE A 102 0.55 -4.16 -15.32
C PHE A 102 -0.80 -4.00 -14.58
N GLN A 103 -1.90 -3.90 -15.33
CA GLN A 103 -3.24 -3.96 -14.75
C GLN A 103 -3.54 -5.38 -14.23
N PRO A 104 -4.28 -5.54 -13.11
CA PRO A 104 -4.70 -6.86 -12.64
C PRO A 104 -5.41 -7.68 -13.71
N ASP A 105 -5.06 -8.94 -13.88
CA ASP A 105 -5.81 -9.88 -14.71
C ASP A 105 -6.98 -10.46 -13.92
N LEU A 106 -8.14 -9.82 -14.05
CA LEU A 106 -9.33 -10.17 -13.26
C LEU A 106 -9.91 -11.54 -13.61
N GLU A 107 -9.71 -12.03 -14.83
CA GLU A 107 -10.16 -13.36 -15.23
C GLU A 107 -9.29 -14.42 -14.58
N ALA A 108 -7.97 -14.25 -14.63
CA ALA A 108 -7.04 -15.11 -13.94
C ALA A 108 -7.23 -15.06 -12.41
N MET A 109 -7.48 -13.87 -11.83
CA MET A 109 -7.77 -13.72 -10.42
C MET A 109 -9.07 -14.44 -10.03
N ALA A 110 -10.14 -14.29 -10.81
CA ALA A 110 -11.41 -14.97 -10.56
C ALA A 110 -11.25 -16.50 -10.61
N ALA A 111 -10.50 -17.02 -11.58
CA ALA A 111 -10.20 -18.44 -11.68
C ALA A 111 -9.32 -18.97 -10.53
N ALA A 112 -8.49 -18.10 -9.95
CA ALA A 112 -7.60 -18.46 -8.85
C ALA A 112 -8.27 -18.39 -7.47
N VAL A 113 -9.46 -17.79 -7.31
CA VAL A 113 -10.17 -17.74 -6.01
C VAL A 113 -10.54 -19.16 -5.55
N THR A 114 -10.20 -19.48 -4.30
CA THR A 114 -10.58 -20.73 -3.62
C THR A 114 -11.32 -20.43 -2.32
N GLU A 115 -11.87 -21.45 -1.66
CA GLU A 115 -12.47 -21.30 -0.32
C GLU A 115 -11.48 -20.79 0.74
N ARG A 116 -10.17 -20.96 0.52
CA ARG A 116 -9.10 -20.47 1.38
C ARG A 116 -8.70 -19.03 1.07
N THR A 117 -9.09 -18.47 -0.07
CA THR A 117 -8.75 -17.07 -0.41
C THR A 117 -9.48 -16.14 0.54
N ARG A 118 -8.72 -15.48 1.42
CA ARG A 118 -9.23 -14.65 2.51
C ARG A 118 -9.05 -13.16 2.24
N VAL A 119 -8.02 -12.81 1.48
CA VAL A 119 -7.66 -11.43 1.17
C VAL A 119 -7.29 -11.31 -0.30
N ILE A 120 -7.81 -10.30 -0.98
CA ILE A 120 -7.23 -9.75 -2.20
C ILE A 120 -6.48 -8.49 -1.79
N LEU A 121 -5.16 -8.51 -1.94
CA LEU A 121 -4.27 -7.41 -1.61
C LEU A 121 -3.83 -6.72 -2.90
N ILE A 122 -4.18 -5.45 -3.05
CA ILE A 122 -3.76 -4.63 -4.18
C ILE A 122 -2.84 -3.50 -3.71
N ASN A 123 -1.98 -3.01 -4.60
CA ASN A 123 -1.11 -1.87 -4.34
C ASN A 123 -1.19 -0.91 -5.54
N SER A 124 -1.80 0.26 -5.34
CA SER A 124 -1.99 1.25 -6.40
C SER A 124 -1.93 2.68 -5.84
N PRO A 125 -1.01 3.52 -6.34
CA PRO A 125 0.05 3.26 -7.33
C PRO A 125 1.03 2.17 -6.88
N ASN A 126 1.44 1.33 -7.84
CA ASN A 126 2.11 0.07 -7.55
C ASN A 126 3.63 0.23 -7.34
N ASN A 127 4.15 -0.49 -6.38
CA ASN A 127 5.57 -0.83 -6.25
C ASN A 127 5.73 -2.32 -6.63
N PRO A 128 6.40 -2.68 -7.75
CA PRO A 128 7.45 -1.90 -8.42
C PRO A 128 7.04 -1.24 -9.74
N SER A 129 5.87 -1.49 -10.32
CA SER A 129 5.59 -1.17 -11.73
C SER A 129 5.25 0.31 -12.00
N GLY A 130 4.90 1.08 -10.97
CA GLY A 130 4.37 2.43 -11.15
C GLY A 130 2.97 2.49 -11.79
N CYS A 131 2.31 1.35 -11.93
CA CYS A 131 0.95 1.26 -12.46
C CYS A 131 -0.05 1.91 -11.49
N VAL A 132 -1.03 2.62 -12.04
CA VAL A 132 -2.23 3.05 -11.32
C VAL A 132 -3.40 2.24 -11.86
N TYR A 133 -4.10 1.52 -10.99
CA TYR A 133 -5.25 0.72 -11.40
C TYR A 133 -6.42 1.62 -11.79
N THR A 134 -7.05 1.29 -12.91
CA THR A 134 -8.16 2.10 -13.43
C THR A 134 -9.43 1.92 -12.61
N ARG A 135 -10.32 2.91 -12.66
CA ARG A 135 -11.65 2.83 -12.04
C ARG A 135 -12.45 1.62 -12.57
N GLU A 136 -12.32 1.32 -13.86
CA GLU A 136 -12.94 0.15 -14.48
C GLU A 136 -12.41 -1.16 -13.88
N THR A 137 -11.07 -1.31 -13.80
CA THR A 137 -10.44 -2.49 -13.19
C THR A 137 -10.90 -2.70 -11.75
N LEU A 138 -10.92 -1.62 -10.95
CA LEU A 138 -11.35 -1.69 -9.56
C LEU A 138 -12.86 -1.98 -9.42
N GLY A 139 -13.70 -1.44 -10.31
CA GLY A 139 -15.13 -1.75 -10.34
C GLY A 139 -15.41 -3.23 -10.60
N ARG A 140 -14.77 -3.80 -11.63
CA ARG A 140 -14.86 -5.25 -11.92
C ARG A 140 -14.30 -6.13 -10.78
N LEU A 141 -13.27 -5.65 -10.08
CA LEU A 141 -12.75 -6.33 -8.90
C LEU A 141 -13.78 -6.32 -7.75
N ALA A 142 -14.51 -5.22 -7.58
CA ALA A 142 -15.59 -5.12 -6.61
C ALA A 142 -16.75 -6.08 -6.92
N GLU A 143 -17.13 -6.20 -8.20
CA GLU A 143 -18.13 -7.17 -8.66
C GLU A 143 -17.70 -8.62 -8.35
N LEU A 144 -16.42 -8.95 -8.57
CA LEU A 144 -15.86 -10.25 -8.20
C LEU A 144 -15.99 -10.50 -6.69
N LEU A 145 -15.62 -9.50 -5.86
CA LEU A 145 -15.75 -9.59 -4.41
C LEU A 145 -17.20 -9.83 -3.97
N GLU A 146 -18.13 -9.07 -4.51
CA GLU A 146 -19.55 -9.18 -4.19
C GLU A 146 -20.08 -10.58 -4.51
N LYS A 147 -19.80 -11.07 -5.73
CA LYS A 147 -20.19 -12.41 -6.17
C LYS A 147 -19.61 -13.51 -5.26
N VAL A 148 -18.35 -13.39 -4.88
CA VAL A 148 -17.69 -14.38 -4.01
C VAL A 148 -18.26 -14.31 -2.59
N ASN A 149 -18.45 -13.12 -2.03
CA ASN A 149 -18.93 -12.94 -0.67
C ASN A 149 -20.41 -13.34 -0.48
N ALA A 150 -21.23 -13.26 -1.52
CA ALA A 150 -22.62 -13.70 -1.47
C ALA A 150 -22.80 -15.20 -1.11
N ALA A 151 -21.79 -16.03 -1.39
CA ALA A 151 -21.82 -17.48 -1.15
C ALA A 151 -20.98 -17.90 0.08
N ARG A 152 -20.36 -16.97 0.83
CA ARG A 152 -19.38 -17.30 1.86
C ARG A 152 -19.82 -16.93 3.28
N ARG A 153 -19.45 -17.78 4.23
CA ARG A 153 -19.56 -17.50 5.67
C ARG A 153 -18.42 -16.58 6.16
N ARG A 154 -17.19 -16.84 5.70
CA ARG A 154 -16.00 -16.03 6.02
C ARG A 154 -15.77 -15.06 4.87
N PRO A 155 -15.87 -13.74 5.09
CA PRO A 155 -15.76 -12.77 4.00
C PRO A 155 -14.35 -12.77 3.37
N LEU A 156 -14.32 -12.53 2.06
CA LEU A 156 -13.14 -12.16 1.30
C LEU A 156 -12.96 -10.65 1.40
N PHE A 157 -11.83 -10.20 1.91
CA PHE A 157 -11.50 -8.77 2.05
C PHE A 157 -10.76 -8.25 0.83
N LEU A 158 -11.08 -7.02 0.43
CA LEU A 158 -10.24 -6.21 -0.47
C LEU A 158 -9.39 -5.26 0.38
N VAL A 159 -8.08 -5.38 0.29
CA VAL A 159 -7.13 -4.52 1.00
C VAL A 159 -6.30 -3.74 -0.02
N SER A 160 -6.39 -2.41 0.03
CA SER A 160 -5.60 -1.52 -0.82
C SER A 160 -4.44 -0.93 -0.02
N ASP A 161 -3.22 -1.26 -0.40
CA ASP A 161 -1.99 -0.67 0.13
C ASP A 161 -1.64 0.58 -0.69
N GLU A 162 -1.79 1.77 -0.09
CA GLU A 162 -1.78 3.06 -0.79
C GLU A 162 -0.66 4.04 -0.33
N PRO A 163 0.57 3.62 -0.07
CA PRO A 163 1.62 4.52 0.42
C PRO A 163 2.05 5.56 -0.63
N TYR A 164 1.68 5.37 -1.88
CA TYR A 164 2.01 6.26 -3.02
C TYR A 164 0.80 7.00 -3.59
N ARG A 165 -0.37 6.96 -2.95
CA ARG A 165 -1.62 7.57 -3.45
C ARG A 165 -1.47 9.05 -3.82
N PHE A 166 -0.60 9.78 -3.13
CA PHE A 166 -0.31 11.20 -3.36
C PHE A 166 0.48 11.46 -4.65
N LEU A 167 1.07 10.44 -5.27
CA LEU A 167 2.03 10.56 -6.38
C LEU A 167 1.48 9.86 -7.62
N ALA A 168 0.74 10.62 -8.41
CA ALA A 168 0.25 10.24 -9.73
C ALA A 168 0.63 11.33 -10.74
N TYR A 169 0.83 10.95 -11.98
CA TYR A 169 1.34 11.80 -13.06
C TYR A 169 0.32 11.93 -14.18
N ASP A 170 0.54 12.91 -15.07
CA ASP A 170 -0.23 13.11 -16.30
C ASP A 170 -1.74 13.25 -16.07
N GLY A 171 -2.14 13.81 -14.90
CA GLY A 171 -3.55 13.97 -14.53
C GLY A 171 -4.30 12.68 -14.21
N VAL A 172 -3.58 11.56 -14.02
CA VAL A 172 -4.20 10.28 -13.67
C VAL A 172 -4.77 10.36 -12.24
N GLU A 173 -6.05 10.06 -12.10
CA GLU A 173 -6.70 9.91 -10.81
C GLU A 173 -6.39 8.53 -10.21
N VAL A 174 -6.09 8.50 -8.90
CA VAL A 174 -6.05 7.27 -8.12
C VAL A 174 -7.46 7.03 -7.54
N PRO A 175 -8.23 6.05 -8.03
CA PRO A 175 -9.61 5.89 -7.61
C PRO A 175 -9.73 5.51 -6.12
N PRO A 176 -10.80 5.91 -5.42
CA PRO A 176 -11.07 5.44 -4.08
C PRO A 176 -11.43 3.95 -4.07
N VAL A 177 -11.07 3.25 -3.01
CA VAL A 177 -11.30 1.80 -2.88
C VAL A 177 -12.37 1.48 -1.83
N LEU A 178 -12.48 2.28 -0.76
CA LEU A 178 -13.43 1.98 0.32
C LEU A 178 -14.89 1.93 -0.15
N ASN A 179 -15.28 2.78 -1.08
CA ASN A 179 -16.66 2.85 -1.57
C ASN A 179 -17.02 1.74 -2.58
N LEU A 180 -16.07 0.86 -2.93
CA LEU A 180 -16.29 -0.19 -3.93
C LEU A 180 -16.96 -1.44 -3.34
N SER A 181 -16.70 -1.75 -2.06
CA SER A 181 -17.26 -2.93 -1.40
C SER A 181 -17.35 -2.72 0.10
N PRO A 182 -18.38 -3.23 0.78
CA PRO A 182 -18.45 -3.22 2.24
C PRO A 182 -17.22 -3.88 2.90
N TYR A 183 -16.59 -4.86 2.25
CA TYR A 183 -15.42 -5.57 2.77
C TYR A 183 -14.10 -4.96 2.31
N ALA A 184 -14.10 -3.69 1.88
CA ALA A 184 -12.90 -2.97 1.49
C ALA A 184 -12.20 -2.30 2.69
N LEU A 185 -10.87 -2.34 2.67
CA LEU A 185 -9.98 -1.61 3.56
C LEU A 185 -8.93 -0.87 2.73
N ALA A 186 -8.52 0.29 3.22
CA ALA A 186 -7.34 0.97 2.69
C ALA A 186 -6.32 1.14 3.81
N LEU A 187 -5.05 1.04 3.47
CA LEU A 187 -3.96 1.34 4.38
C LEU A 187 -2.94 2.25 3.71
N GLY A 188 -2.30 3.06 4.50
CA GLY A 188 -1.33 4.02 3.99
C GLY A 188 -0.30 4.40 5.03
N SER A 189 0.61 5.28 4.62
CA SER A 189 1.72 5.70 5.45
C SER A 189 2.14 7.12 5.11
N PHE A 190 2.60 7.85 6.11
CA PHE A 190 3.20 9.17 5.96
C PHE A 190 4.71 9.12 5.65
N SER A 191 5.26 7.90 5.50
CA SER A 191 6.67 7.67 5.18
C SER A 191 7.12 8.35 3.88
N LYS A 192 6.22 8.42 2.89
CA LYS A 192 6.53 8.94 1.55
C LYS A 192 5.90 10.31 1.32
N SER A 193 4.61 10.46 1.59
CA SER A 193 3.87 11.71 1.37
C SER A 193 4.39 12.90 2.18
N LEU A 194 4.84 12.67 3.41
CA LEU A 194 5.38 13.68 4.31
C LEU A 194 6.88 13.53 4.58
N SER A 195 7.57 12.59 3.92
CA SER A 195 8.99 12.28 4.18
C SER A 195 9.28 11.90 5.65
N LEU A 196 8.30 11.30 6.34
CA LEU A 196 8.37 10.90 7.74
C LEU A 196 8.65 9.39 7.90
N ALA A 197 9.52 8.82 7.05
CA ALA A 197 9.79 7.38 7.06
C ALA A 197 10.35 6.89 8.40
N GLY A 198 11.20 7.68 9.08
CA GLY A 198 11.77 7.36 10.39
C GLY A 198 10.76 7.39 11.53
N GLU A 199 9.67 8.15 11.40
CA GLU A 199 8.64 8.32 12.43
C GLU A 199 7.69 7.13 12.53
N ARG A 200 7.69 6.22 11.57
CA ARG A 200 6.87 5.01 11.56
C ARG A 200 5.38 5.26 11.80
N VAL A 201 4.78 6.21 11.10
CA VAL A 201 3.34 6.51 11.19
C VAL A 201 2.63 6.07 9.92
N GLY A 202 1.61 5.25 10.10
CA GLY A 202 0.69 4.81 9.06
C GLY A 202 -0.71 4.60 9.64
N TYR A 203 -1.58 4.05 8.84
CA TYR A 203 -2.96 3.79 9.24
C TYR A 203 -3.56 2.64 8.44
N ILE A 204 -4.62 2.07 9.00
CA ILE A 204 -5.59 1.26 8.28
C ILE A 204 -6.99 1.82 8.54
N VAL A 205 -7.82 1.82 7.51
CA VAL A 205 -9.21 2.27 7.56
C VAL A 205 -10.10 1.21 6.92
N ALA A 206 -11.20 0.87 7.58
CA ALA A 206 -12.21 -0.04 7.07
C ALA A 206 -13.44 0.72 6.54
N ASN A 207 -14.11 0.15 5.54
CA ASN A 207 -15.37 0.70 5.05
C ASN A 207 -16.40 0.79 6.19
N PRO A 208 -17.03 1.96 6.41
CA PRO A 208 -18.06 2.14 7.44
C PRO A 208 -19.28 1.23 7.29
N ALA A 209 -19.57 0.75 6.08
CA ALA A 209 -20.69 -0.17 5.80
C ALA A 209 -20.32 -1.66 6.03
N MET A 210 -19.08 -1.94 6.43
CA MET A 210 -18.65 -3.32 6.72
C MET A 210 -19.45 -3.89 7.89
N PRO A 211 -20.06 -5.08 7.74
CA PRO A 211 -20.67 -5.76 8.88
C PRO A 211 -19.65 -5.94 10.00
N ASP A 212 -20.06 -5.64 11.22
CA ASP A 212 -19.23 -5.78 12.43
C ASP A 212 -17.87 -5.04 12.36
N VAL A 213 -17.81 -3.91 11.65
CA VAL A 213 -16.60 -3.12 11.48
C VAL A 213 -15.88 -2.82 12.79
N GLY A 214 -16.62 -2.56 13.86
CA GLY A 214 -16.07 -2.31 15.20
C GLY A 214 -15.30 -3.52 15.75
N ILE A 215 -15.76 -4.74 15.48
CA ILE A 215 -15.07 -5.98 15.89
C ILE A 215 -13.73 -6.08 15.14
N LEU A 216 -13.71 -5.84 13.83
CA LEU A 216 -12.47 -5.88 13.05
C LEU A 216 -11.48 -4.81 13.52
N ILE A 217 -11.92 -3.57 13.71
CA ILE A 217 -11.06 -2.46 14.19
C ILE A 217 -10.47 -2.78 15.57
N ASN A 218 -11.26 -3.34 16.48
CA ASN A 218 -10.79 -3.76 17.79
C ASN A 218 -9.79 -4.93 17.68
N ALA A 219 -10.04 -5.91 16.80
CA ALA A 219 -9.12 -7.01 16.54
C ALA A 219 -7.78 -6.52 15.99
N VAL A 220 -7.79 -5.63 14.98
CA VAL A 220 -6.57 -5.02 14.43
C VAL A 220 -5.81 -4.21 15.50
N THR A 221 -6.50 -3.47 16.33
CA THR A 221 -5.90 -2.72 17.44
C THR A 221 -5.24 -3.66 18.46
N MET A 222 -5.93 -4.73 18.84
CA MET A 222 -5.42 -5.72 19.79
C MET A 222 -4.21 -6.49 19.22
N THR A 223 -4.28 -6.90 17.95
CA THR A 223 -3.15 -7.59 17.30
C THR A 223 -1.95 -6.69 17.17
N GLY A 224 -2.11 -5.40 16.83
CA GLY A 224 -1.02 -4.42 16.84
C GLY A 224 -0.35 -4.31 18.21
N ARG A 225 -1.14 -4.34 19.29
CA ARG A 225 -0.61 -4.35 20.64
C ARG A 225 0.18 -5.63 20.94
N THR A 226 -0.42 -6.80 20.66
CA THR A 226 0.17 -8.09 21.03
C THR A 226 1.35 -8.52 20.18
N LEU A 227 1.49 -7.94 18.97
CA LEU A 227 2.68 -8.07 18.12
C LEU A 227 3.86 -7.23 18.60
N GLY A 228 3.67 -6.42 19.66
CA GLY A 228 4.74 -5.62 20.25
C GLY A 228 4.84 -4.20 19.70
N PHE A 229 3.99 -3.79 18.73
CA PHE A 229 3.94 -2.39 18.28
C PHE A 229 3.36 -1.48 19.36
N VAL A 230 2.39 -1.95 20.13
CA VAL A 230 1.63 -1.25 21.17
C VAL A 230 0.85 -0.07 20.61
N ASN A 231 1.54 0.98 20.19
CA ASN A 231 1.02 2.13 19.44
C ASN A 231 2.13 2.74 18.57
N SER A 232 1.73 3.49 17.55
CA SER A 232 2.66 4.30 16.75
C SER A 232 3.26 5.43 17.61
N PRO A 233 4.53 5.86 17.38
CA PRO A 233 5.18 6.92 18.16
C PRO A 233 4.32 8.20 18.25
N VAL A 234 4.14 8.72 19.46
CA VAL A 234 3.27 9.89 19.72
C VAL A 234 3.78 11.13 19.01
N LEU A 235 5.09 11.37 19.00
CA LEU A 235 5.69 12.49 18.28
C LEU A 235 5.38 12.40 16.78
N GLY A 236 5.58 11.23 16.19
CA GLY A 236 5.28 10.98 14.78
C GLY A 236 3.80 11.22 14.45
N GLN A 237 2.87 10.79 15.32
CA GLN A 237 1.44 11.06 15.16
C GLN A 237 1.12 12.55 15.18
N ARG A 238 1.76 13.33 16.07
CA ARG A 238 1.59 14.78 16.16
C ARG A 238 2.13 15.50 14.93
N LEU A 239 3.31 15.09 14.45
CA LEU A 239 3.90 15.61 13.21
C LEU A 239 2.98 15.32 12.01
N ALA A 240 2.53 14.07 11.86
CA ALA A 240 1.61 13.69 10.78
C ALA A 240 0.28 14.45 10.86
N MET A 241 -0.26 14.67 12.09
CA MET A 241 -1.49 15.44 12.31
C MET A 241 -1.33 16.91 11.92
N ALA A 242 -0.19 17.51 12.22
CA ALA A 242 0.08 18.92 11.92
C ALA A 242 0.33 19.17 10.44
N LEU A 243 0.82 18.16 9.71
CA LEU A 243 1.13 18.21 8.28
C LEU A 243 0.06 17.52 7.42
N LEU A 244 -1.06 17.13 8.01
CA LEU A 244 -2.11 16.40 7.29
C LEU A 244 -2.73 17.28 6.19
N GLY A 245 -2.64 16.80 4.95
CA GLY A 245 -3.03 17.57 3.76
C GLY A 245 -1.87 18.23 3.02
N GLU A 246 -0.70 18.33 3.67
CA GLU A 246 0.53 18.73 3.00
C GLU A 246 1.10 17.55 2.20
N GLY A 247 2.05 17.82 1.31
CA GLY A 247 2.65 16.79 0.48
C GLY A 247 3.95 17.24 -0.18
N VAL A 248 4.52 16.33 -0.94
CA VAL A 248 5.71 16.59 -1.76
C VAL A 248 5.32 17.30 -3.06
N ASP A 249 6.26 18.04 -3.65
CA ASP A 249 6.07 18.61 -4.99
C ASP A 249 6.14 17.51 -6.06
N VAL A 250 4.98 17.13 -6.60
CA VAL A 250 4.84 16.11 -7.66
C VAL A 250 5.64 16.49 -8.91
N ALA A 251 5.79 17.79 -9.23
CA ALA A 251 6.53 18.23 -10.41
C ALA A 251 8.03 17.90 -10.32
N VAL A 252 8.60 17.84 -9.11
CA VAL A 252 10.00 17.38 -8.92
C VAL A 252 10.14 15.93 -9.35
N TYR A 253 9.22 15.07 -8.93
CA TYR A 253 9.23 13.66 -9.30
C TYR A 253 8.94 13.45 -10.79
N ASP A 254 8.03 14.23 -11.37
CA ASP A 254 7.72 14.13 -12.81
C ASP A 254 8.93 14.50 -13.69
N ARG A 255 9.68 15.55 -13.34
CA ARG A 255 10.94 15.87 -14.04
C ARG A 255 11.94 14.71 -14.00
N ARG A 256 12.13 14.10 -12.83
CA ARG A 256 13.03 12.93 -12.66
C ARG A 256 12.53 11.72 -13.43
N ARG A 257 11.22 11.47 -13.41
CA ARG A 257 10.56 10.41 -14.18
C ARG A 257 10.88 10.56 -15.68
N ARG A 258 10.69 11.75 -16.23
CA ARG A 258 10.97 12.04 -17.65
C ARG A 258 12.44 11.87 -17.99
N ALA A 259 13.34 12.39 -17.16
CA ALA A 259 14.78 12.24 -17.37
C ALA A 259 15.21 10.76 -17.35
N MET A 260 14.69 9.95 -16.43
CA MET A 260 14.96 8.51 -16.41
C MET A 260 14.38 7.80 -17.64
N ALA A 261 13.19 8.18 -18.10
CA ALA A 261 12.61 7.63 -19.33
C ALA A 261 13.46 7.91 -20.55
N GLU A 262 14.04 9.11 -20.66
CA GLU A 262 14.99 9.48 -21.74
C GLU A 262 16.23 8.59 -21.71
N VAL A 263 16.81 8.37 -20.52
CA VAL A 263 18.00 7.50 -20.34
C VAL A 263 17.68 6.06 -20.74
N LEU A 264 16.57 5.50 -20.25
CA LEU A 264 16.16 4.12 -20.59
C LEU A 264 15.88 3.96 -22.08
N SER A 265 15.24 4.95 -22.70
CA SER A 265 14.98 4.96 -24.15
C SER A 265 16.26 5.01 -24.96
N ALA A 266 17.21 5.88 -24.56
CA ALA A 266 18.53 5.99 -25.21
C ALA A 266 19.35 4.69 -25.09
N ALA A 267 19.17 3.95 -24.00
CA ALA A 267 19.78 2.64 -23.78
C ALA A 267 19.05 1.49 -24.50
N GLY A 268 17.94 1.75 -25.20
CA GLY A 268 17.16 0.73 -25.87
C GLY A 268 16.44 -0.24 -24.93
N ILE A 269 16.19 0.17 -23.68
CA ILE A 269 15.53 -0.64 -22.66
C ILE A 269 14.01 -0.46 -22.78
N GLU A 270 13.28 -1.57 -22.90
CA GLU A 270 11.82 -1.59 -22.99
C GLU A 270 11.18 -1.37 -21.60
N PHE A 271 10.27 -0.42 -21.49
CA PHE A 271 9.54 -0.13 -20.27
C PHE A 271 8.14 0.41 -20.52
N ALA A 272 7.23 0.22 -19.55
CA ALA A 272 5.98 0.98 -19.46
C ALA A 272 6.24 2.28 -18.69
N MET A 273 5.72 3.40 -19.17
CA MET A 273 5.84 4.70 -18.48
C MET A 273 5.04 4.64 -17.18
N PRO A 274 5.67 4.83 -15.99
CA PRO A 274 4.95 4.80 -14.73
C PRO A 274 3.94 5.95 -14.63
N ARG A 275 2.73 5.62 -14.20
CA ARG A 275 1.64 6.58 -14.02
C ARG A 275 1.53 7.07 -12.58
N GLY A 276 2.24 6.41 -11.65
CA GLY A 276 2.31 6.79 -10.23
C GLY A 276 3.53 6.22 -9.54
N ALA A 277 3.63 6.43 -8.23
CA ALA A 277 4.80 6.10 -7.41
C ALA A 277 6.10 6.72 -7.95
N PHE A 278 7.26 6.18 -7.64
CA PHE A 278 8.56 6.68 -8.12
C PHE A 278 9.46 5.54 -8.60
N TYR A 279 8.87 4.58 -9.34
CA TYR A 279 9.58 3.41 -9.84
C TYR A 279 9.39 3.24 -11.33
N PHE A 280 10.46 2.78 -12.00
CA PHE A 280 10.38 2.09 -13.28
C PHE A 280 10.55 0.59 -13.07
N PHE A 281 9.87 -0.20 -13.88
CA PHE A 281 9.97 -1.64 -13.89
C PHE A 281 10.21 -2.16 -15.32
N PRO A 282 11.36 -1.81 -15.90
CA PRO A 282 11.71 -2.16 -17.26
C PRO A 282 12.04 -3.65 -17.39
N LYS A 283 12.00 -4.12 -18.64
CA LYS A 283 12.40 -5.46 -19.01
C LYS A 283 13.92 -5.59 -18.98
N ALA A 284 14.41 -6.64 -18.38
CA ALA A 284 15.84 -6.93 -18.36
C ALA A 284 16.32 -7.39 -19.75
N PRO A 285 17.45 -6.90 -20.26
CA PRO A 285 18.05 -7.44 -21.47
C PRO A 285 18.22 -8.96 -21.37
N CYS A 286 17.95 -9.68 -22.45
CA CYS A 286 18.04 -11.14 -22.52
C CYS A 286 17.16 -11.91 -21.50
N GLY A 287 16.29 -11.22 -20.74
CA GLY A 287 15.41 -11.83 -19.73
C GLY A 287 16.09 -12.28 -18.42
N ASP A 288 17.41 -12.08 -18.28
CA ASP A 288 18.15 -12.38 -17.04
C ASP A 288 18.20 -11.14 -16.13
N ASP A 289 17.16 -10.98 -15.31
CA ASP A 289 17.05 -9.86 -14.36
C ASP A 289 18.13 -9.90 -13.27
N GLN A 290 18.49 -11.08 -12.79
CA GLN A 290 19.50 -11.22 -11.72
C GLN A 290 20.91 -10.95 -12.24
N GLY A 291 21.27 -11.49 -13.40
CA GLY A 291 22.56 -11.22 -14.04
C GLY A 291 22.72 -9.74 -14.39
N PHE A 292 21.68 -9.16 -15.00
CA PHE A 292 21.70 -7.74 -15.37
C PHE A 292 21.82 -6.80 -14.16
N VAL A 293 21.11 -7.07 -13.07
CA VAL A 293 21.22 -6.26 -11.84
C VAL A 293 22.62 -6.38 -11.21
N ARG A 294 23.28 -7.56 -11.27
CA ARG A 294 24.68 -7.69 -10.81
C ARG A 294 25.63 -6.85 -11.67
N GLU A 295 25.42 -6.80 -12.96
CA GLU A 295 26.22 -5.98 -13.87
C GLU A 295 26.01 -4.49 -13.61
N LEU A 296 24.76 -4.05 -13.44
CA LEU A 296 24.45 -2.66 -13.03
C LEU A 296 25.16 -2.28 -11.73
N LEU A 297 25.20 -3.17 -10.75
CA LEU A 297 25.89 -2.93 -9.48
C LEU A 297 27.40 -2.75 -9.67
N ALA A 298 28.03 -3.46 -10.60
CA ALA A 298 29.44 -3.27 -10.93
C ALA A 298 29.73 -1.86 -11.50
N HIS A 299 28.71 -1.20 -12.03
CA HIS A 299 28.76 0.19 -12.49
C HIS A 299 28.17 1.20 -11.49
N ASN A 300 28.01 0.81 -10.20
CA ASN A 300 27.43 1.64 -9.14
C ASN A 300 25.97 2.05 -9.38
N ILE A 301 25.21 1.28 -10.15
CA ILE A 301 23.78 1.49 -10.36
C ILE A 301 23.02 0.49 -9.51
N LEU A 302 22.26 1.01 -8.52
CA LEU A 302 21.44 0.18 -7.64
C LEU A 302 20.09 -0.11 -8.27
N ALA A 303 19.82 -1.38 -8.52
CA ALA A 303 18.56 -1.88 -9.02
C ALA A 303 18.11 -3.10 -8.19
N VAL A 304 16.87 -3.54 -8.37
CA VAL A 304 16.33 -4.74 -7.70
C VAL A 304 15.74 -5.67 -8.74
N PRO A 305 16.14 -6.97 -8.78
CA PRO A 305 15.64 -7.90 -9.78
C PRO A 305 14.15 -8.17 -9.61
N GLY A 306 13.44 -8.33 -10.72
CA GLY A 306 12.00 -8.59 -10.78
C GLY A 306 11.59 -9.92 -10.15
N THR A 307 12.49 -10.89 -10.14
CA THR A 307 12.33 -12.16 -9.42
C THR A 307 11.92 -11.93 -7.95
N GLY A 308 12.47 -10.91 -7.27
CA GLY A 308 12.10 -10.56 -5.90
C GLY A 308 10.66 -10.03 -5.76
N PHE A 309 10.06 -9.53 -6.84
CA PHE A 309 8.66 -9.06 -6.90
C PHE A 309 7.70 -10.09 -7.49
N GLY A 310 8.15 -11.37 -7.61
CA GLY A 310 7.37 -12.43 -8.24
C GLY A 310 7.18 -12.25 -9.75
N TYR A 311 8.05 -11.48 -10.43
CA TYR A 311 7.95 -11.17 -11.85
C TYR A 311 9.34 -11.18 -12.54
N PRO A 312 9.89 -12.38 -12.81
CA PRO A 312 11.22 -12.53 -13.45
C PRO A 312 11.30 -11.83 -14.81
N GLY A 313 12.53 -11.54 -15.25
CA GLY A 313 12.80 -10.89 -16.54
C GLY A 313 12.60 -9.38 -16.56
N HIS A 314 12.33 -8.77 -15.40
CA HIS A 314 12.23 -7.32 -15.20
C HIS A 314 13.15 -6.87 -14.07
N PHE A 315 13.34 -5.57 -13.92
CA PHE A 315 14.07 -5.02 -12.77
C PHE A 315 13.50 -3.67 -12.35
N ARG A 316 13.64 -3.33 -11.08
CA ARG A 316 13.14 -2.06 -10.55
C ARG A 316 14.25 -1.04 -10.43
N LEU A 317 14.01 0.16 -10.95
CA LEU A 317 14.75 1.38 -10.68
C LEU A 317 13.88 2.37 -9.91
N THR A 318 14.51 3.26 -9.14
CA THR A 318 13.83 4.34 -8.42
C THR A 318 14.36 5.70 -8.85
N PHE A 319 13.47 6.69 -8.98
CA PHE A 319 13.80 8.08 -9.29
C PHE A 319 13.44 9.04 -8.16
N CYS A 320 13.42 8.56 -6.92
CA CYS A 320 13.08 9.37 -5.75
C CYS A 320 14.20 10.31 -5.27
N VAL A 321 15.43 10.15 -5.72
CA VAL A 321 16.62 10.94 -5.37
C VAL A 321 17.18 11.67 -6.57
#